data_420bd3228d90e8f68d3f40e7495d4553
#
_entry.id   420bd3228d90e8f68d3f40e7495d4553
#
_cell.length_a   1.000
_cell.length_b   1.000
_cell.length_c   1.000
_cell.angle_alpha   90.00
_cell.angle_beta   90.00
_cell.angle_gamma   90.00
#
_symmetry.space_group_name_H-M   'P 1'
#
loop_
_entity.id
_entity.type
_entity.pdbx_description
1 polymer ?
#
loop_
_entity_poly.entity_id
_entity_poly.type
_entity_poly.pdbx_seq_one_letter_code
_entity_poly.pdbx_strand_id
1 'polypeptide(L)'
;MGTIIALVSGKGGVGKTTLTTCLGTALSQNGHHVLITDGDLGLRDLDLVLGKENEVVFDLTDVCADPEYMDAAVISIRDRLDFLPACQSKRWEDIKRKNYRKMMRRLSKQYDYILIDAPAGIGRGSDTIIDIADRVIIVSQPFWVSLRNVGRIMQVCHEKRKFDYALVINGMSQSVCSELDINTIMSTVGAEKLATIIPYHQDIISYTQEGRLHELAPEWLLTMLNPLVTFTQTGMAIDENRLTHTYDNLFTSVIDSQKVESVKTDTMLEENCKEDNIIQSNCENTTSNHHAYDDSYRKNYDERESNDNPVTSSTWMHRMLSPISQLLHKQKSMKWSHLVRRR
;
A
#
# COMPACT_ATOMS: atom_id res chain seq x y z
N MET A 1 14.64 -10.40 20.75
CA MET A 1 13.40 -9.64 20.61
C MET A 1 13.21 -9.46 19.12
N GLY A 2 12.02 -9.77 18.64
CA GLY A 2 11.69 -9.55 17.23
C GLY A 2 11.61 -8.08 16.87
N THR A 3 11.72 -7.79 15.59
CA THR A 3 11.74 -6.44 15.02
C THR A 3 10.32 -5.95 14.78
N ILE A 4 9.98 -4.75 15.27
CA ILE A 4 8.69 -4.11 15.04
C ILE A 4 8.81 -3.15 13.86
N ILE A 5 7.96 -3.35 12.86
CA ILE A 5 7.97 -2.59 11.61
C ILE A 5 6.63 -1.91 11.42
N ALA A 6 6.65 -0.60 11.23
CA ALA A 6 5.46 0.19 10.92
C ALA A 6 5.33 0.37 9.41
N LEU A 7 4.20 -0.01 8.83
CA LEU A 7 3.82 0.40 7.49
C LEU A 7 2.93 1.64 7.61
N VAL A 8 3.36 2.75 7.06
CA VAL A 8 2.71 4.06 7.20
C VAL A 8 2.48 4.72 5.85
N SER A 9 1.50 5.61 5.77
CA SER A 9 1.27 6.41 4.57
C SER A 9 0.65 7.75 4.91
N GLY A 10 0.89 8.74 4.08
CA GLY A 10 0.28 10.07 4.23
C GLY A 10 -1.15 10.16 3.68
N LYS A 11 -1.67 9.10 3.01
CA LYS A 11 -3.00 9.06 2.38
C LYS A 11 -3.59 7.66 2.47
N GLY A 12 -4.92 7.53 2.56
CA GLY A 12 -5.63 6.26 2.45
C GLY A 12 -5.62 5.70 1.03
N GLY A 13 -5.80 4.38 0.90
CA GLY A 13 -5.91 3.70 -0.41
C GLY A 13 -4.60 3.54 -1.18
N VAL A 14 -3.43 3.76 -0.57
CA VAL A 14 -2.14 3.56 -1.23
C VAL A 14 -1.65 2.10 -1.24
N GLY A 15 -2.40 1.18 -0.59
CA GLY A 15 -2.09 -0.25 -0.52
C GLY A 15 -1.23 -0.67 0.66
N LYS A 16 -1.26 0.06 1.79
CA LYS A 16 -0.56 -0.35 3.02
C LYS A 16 -0.98 -1.75 3.48
N THR A 17 -2.28 -1.96 3.69
CA THR A 17 -2.88 -3.23 4.13
C THR A 17 -2.50 -4.38 3.21
N THR A 18 -2.57 -4.14 1.89
CA THR A 18 -2.11 -5.07 0.86
C THR A 18 -0.63 -5.43 1.04
N LEU A 19 0.22 -4.42 1.17
CA LEU A 19 1.67 -4.62 1.31
C LEU A 19 2.01 -5.29 2.64
N THR A 20 1.30 -4.97 3.74
CA THR A 20 1.47 -5.62 5.05
C THR A 20 1.22 -7.12 4.94
N THR A 21 0.14 -7.51 4.28
CA THR A 21 -0.21 -8.93 4.05
C THR A 21 0.83 -9.62 3.16
N CYS A 22 1.19 -9.04 2.01
CA CYS A 22 2.18 -9.62 1.10
C CYS A 22 3.55 -9.77 1.75
N LEU A 23 4.02 -8.76 2.48
CA LEU A 23 5.30 -8.80 3.20
C LEU A 23 5.28 -9.84 4.32
N GLY A 24 4.19 -9.91 5.11
CA GLY A 24 4.01 -10.91 6.15
C GLY A 24 4.05 -12.33 5.59
N THR A 25 3.38 -12.55 4.46
CA THR A 25 3.39 -13.81 3.73
C THR A 25 4.80 -14.18 3.25
N ALA A 26 5.53 -13.25 2.62
CA ALA A 26 6.88 -13.50 2.12
C ALA A 26 7.87 -13.82 3.27
N LEU A 27 7.78 -13.12 4.39
CA LEU A 27 8.62 -13.39 5.57
C LEU A 27 8.29 -14.75 6.20
N SER A 28 7.02 -15.15 6.29
CA SER A 28 6.64 -16.46 6.84
C SER A 28 7.11 -17.61 5.93
N GLN A 29 7.06 -17.44 4.61
CA GLN A 29 7.59 -18.40 3.65
C GLN A 29 9.12 -18.54 3.76
N ASN A 30 9.81 -17.48 4.16
CA ASN A 30 11.26 -17.53 4.46
C ASN A 30 11.58 -18.15 5.84
N GLY A 31 10.57 -18.73 6.54
CA GLY A 31 10.74 -19.47 7.77
C GLY A 31 10.67 -18.63 9.05
N HIS A 32 10.33 -17.34 8.97
CA HIS A 32 10.20 -16.46 10.13
C HIS A 32 8.80 -16.54 10.76
N HIS A 33 8.72 -16.44 12.09
CA HIS A 33 7.48 -16.23 12.80
C HIS A 33 7.05 -14.77 12.71
N VAL A 34 5.93 -14.50 12.06
CA VAL A 34 5.45 -13.15 11.76
C VAL A 34 4.08 -12.91 12.38
N LEU A 35 3.92 -11.78 13.04
CA LEU A 35 2.63 -11.24 13.43
C LEU A 35 2.32 -10.03 12.55
N ILE A 36 1.19 -10.05 11.87
CA ILE A 36 0.62 -8.84 11.28
C ILE A 36 -0.46 -8.29 12.21
N THR A 37 -0.49 -6.98 12.43
CA THR A 37 -1.49 -6.37 13.30
C THR A 37 -2.10 -5.15 12.64
N ASP A 38 -3.41 -5.07 12.72
CA ASP A 38 -4.17 -3.93 12.25
C ASP A 38 -4.10 -2.81 13.29
N GLY A 39 -3.57 -1.65 12.88
CA GLY A 39 -3.51 -0.45 13.71
C GLY A 39 -4.58 0.58 13.35
N ASP A 40 -5.46 0.30 12.39
CA ASP A 40 -6.52 1.23 11.97
C ASP A 40 -7.80 1.05 12.81
N LEU A 41 -7.71 1.51 14.07
CA LEU A 41 -8.83 1.45 15.00
C LEU A 41 -10.04 2.22 14.49
N GLY A 42 -11.18 1.56 14.51
CA GLY A 42 -12.46 2.07 14.04
C GLY A 42 -12.83 1.64 12.61
N LEU A 43 -11.86 1.29 11.76
CA LEU A 43 -12.14 0.74 10.41
C LEU A 43 -11.95 -0.78 10.39
N ARG A 44 -10.76 -1.27 10.74
CA ARG A 44 -10.42 -2.71 10.75
C ARG A 44 -10.63 -3.37 9.38
N ASP A 45 -9.72 -3.05 8.44
CA ASP A 45 -9.81 -3.54 7.07
C ASP A 45 -8.95 -4.79 6.82
N LEU A 46 -7.96 -5.07 7.69
CA LEU A 46 -7.00 -6.15 7.48
C LEU A 46 -7.62 -7.55 7.60
N ASP A 47 -8.63 -7.72 8.45
CA ASP A 47 -9.39 -8.98 8.57
C ASP A 47 -10.16 -9.34 7.30
N LEU A 48 -10.70 -8.35 6.58
CA LEU A 48 -11.39 -8.56 5.30
C LEU A 48 -10.41 -9.06 4.23
N VAL A 49 -9.22 -8.46 4.15
CA VAL A 49 -8.17 -8.84 3.19
C VAL A 49 -7.66 -10.26 3.45
N LEU A 50 -7.74 -10.72 4.70
CA LEU A 50 -7.33 -12.04 5.15
C LEU A 50 -8.48 -13.07 5.17
N GLY A 51 -9.74 -12.66 4.95
CA GLY A 51 -10.92 -13.51 5.07
C GLY A 51 -11.15 -14.03 6.49
N LYS A 52 -10.83 -13.22 7.51
CA LYS A 52 -10.87 -13.58 8.94
C LYS A 52 -11.86 -12.76 9.76
N GLU A 53 -12.72 -11.97 9.10
CA GLU A 53 -13.67 -11.08 9.76
C GLU A 53 -14.64 -11.82 10.71
N ASN A 54 -14.96 -13.08 10.41
CA ASN A 54 -15.87 -13.89 11.21
C ASN A 54 -15.19 -14.65 12.36
N GLU A 55 -13.84 -14.66 12.41
CA GLU A 55 -13.07 -15.34 13.47
C GLU A 55 -12.71 -14.40 14.64
N VAL A 56 -12.92 -13.08 14.48
CA VAL A 56 -12.51 -12.09 15.49
C VAL A 56 -13.46 -12.09 16.68
N VAL A 57 -12.98 -12.57 17.81
CA VAL A 57 -13.70 -12.56 19.11
C VAL A 57 -13.12 -11.50 20.04
N PHE A 58 -11.79 -11.43 20.13
CA PHE A 58 -11.02 -10.42 20.87
C PHE A 58 -10.12 -9.64 19.93
N ASP A 59 -9.74 -8.45 20.35
CA ASP A 59 -8.94 -7.54 19.54
C ASP A 59 -7.76 -6.93 20.33
N LEU A 60 -6.93 -6.14 19.65
CA LEU A 60 -5.77 -5.51 20.28
C LEU A 60 -6.11 -4.62 21.49
N THR A 61 -7.35 -4.10 21.56
CA THR A 61 -7.76 -3.26 22.69
C THR A 61 -8.07 -4.08 23.94
N ASP A 62 -8.55 -5.29 23.77
CA ASP A 62 -8.76 -6.25 24.86
C ASP A 62 -7.39 -6.70 25.43
N VAL A 63 -6.45 -7.03 24.55
CA VAL A 63 -5.07 -7.37 24.95
C VAL A 63 -4.35 -6.18 25.62
N CYS A 64 -4.62 -4.94 25.16
CA CYS A 64 -4.11 -3.72 25.81
C CYS A 64 -4.70 -3.51 27.22
N ALA A 65 -5.95 -3.91 27.44
CA ALA A 65 -6.61 -3.81 28.72
C ALA A 65 -6.15 -4.94 29.66
N ASP A 66 -6.15 -6.17 29.18
CA ASP A 66 -5.71 -7.36 29.89
C ASP A 66 -4.88 -8.28 28.99
N PRO A 67 -3.59 -8.48 29.30
CA PRO A 67 -2.73 -9.38 28.53
C PRO A 67 -3.13 -10.85 28.53
N GLU A 68 -4.05 -11.30 29.36
CA GLU A 68 -4.55 -12.69 29.35
C GLU A 68 -5.36 -13.01 28.08
N TYR A 69 -5.93 -12.00 27.42
CA TYR A 69 -6.62 -12.17 26.12
C TYR A 69 -5.68 -12.40 24.92
N MET A 70 -4.35 -12.32 25.12
CA MET A 70 -3.39 -12.36 24.00
C MET A 70 -3.53 -13.62 23.13
N ASP A 71 -3.58 -14.79 23.75
CA ASP A 71 -3.65 -16.06 23.02
C ASP A 71 -5.03 -16.27 22.35
N ALA A 72 -6.09 -15.65 22.87
CA ALA A 72 -7.42 -15.69 22.32
C ALA A 72 -7.69 -14.63 21.24
N ALA A 73 -6.91 -13.56 21.21
CA ALA A 73 -7.04 -12.47 20.24
C ALA A 73 -6.19 -12.69 18.98
N VAL A 74 -5.15 -13.53 19.06
CA VAL A 74 -4.29 -13.83 17.93
C VAL A 74 -4.91 -14.96 17.10
N ILE A 75 -5.08 -14.70 15.80
CA ILE A 75 -5.68 -15.63 14.83
C ILE A 75 -4.57 -16.15 13.93
N SER A 76 -4.46 -17.47 13.77
CA SER A 76 -3.50 -18.06 12.84
C SER A 76 -4.03 -17.98 11.41
N ILE A 77 -3.20 -17.45 10.51
CA ILE A 77 -3.52 -17.30 9.08
C ILE A 77 -2.98 -18.49 8.29
N ARG A 78 -1.72 -18.82 8.52
CA ARG A 78 -1.00 -19.94 7.91
C ARG A 78 0.21 -20.30 8.78
N ASP A 79 0.99 -21.30 8.37
CA ASP A 79 2.22 -21.62 9.08
C ASP A 79 3.10 -20.37 9.24
N ARG A 80 3.50 -20.09 10.49
CA ARG A 80 4.35 -18.95 10.89
C ARG A 80 3.80 -17.55 10.59
N LEU A 81 2.51 -17.40 10.27
CA LEU A 81 1.87 -16.11 10.05
C LEU A 81 0.60 -16.00 10.89
N ASP A 82 0.61 -15.10 11.85
CA ASP A 82 -0.49 -14.82 12.73
C ASP A 82 -0.99 -13.38 12.55
N PHE A 83 -2.22 -13.12 12.98
CA PHE A 83 -2.90 -11.85 12.87
C PHE A 83 -3.51 -11.40 14.20
N LEU A 84 -3.30 -10.13 14.56
CA LEU A 84 -3.96 -9.48 15.69
C LEU A 84 -4.86 -8.35 15.16
N PRO A 85 -6.20 -8.50 15.26
CA PRO A 85 -7.16 -7.55 14.71
C PRO A 85 -7.24 -6.24 15.51
N ALA A 86 -7.62 -5.15 14.81
CA ALA A 86 -8.02 -3.89 15.43
C ALA A 86 -9.44 -3.95 16.00
N CYS A 87 -9.77 -3.00 16.86
CA CYS A 87 -11.12 -2.79 17.37
C CYS A 87 -11.92 -1.86 16.44
N GLN A 88 -13.16 -2.22 16.12
CA GLN A 88 -14.06 -1.38 15.33
C GLN A 88 -14.74 -0.28 16.14
N SER A 89 -14.95 -0.47 17.43
CA SER A 89 -15.74 0.43 18.29
C SER A 89 -14.91 1.47 19.06
N LYS A 90 -13.58 1.30 19.13
CA LYS A 90 -12.68 2.20 19.88
C LYS A 90 -11.78 2.97 18.91
N ARG A 91 -11.23 4.08 19.44
CA ARG A 91 -10.28 4.94 18.72
C ARG A 91 -8.96 5.00 19.49
N TRP A 92 -7.92 5.56 18.84
CA TRP A 92 -6.60 5.73 19.45
C TRP A 92 -6.60 6.62 20.71
N GLU A 93 -7.61 7.48 20.86
CA GLU A 93 -7.82 8.31 22.05
C GLU A 93 -8.16 7.47 23.28
N ASP A 94 -8.82 6.33 23.06
CA ASP A 94 -9.26 5.41 24.13
C ASP A 94 -8.13 4.50 24.64
N ILE A 95 -7.02 4.41 23.87
CA ILE A 95 -5.89 3.54 24.23
C ILE A 95 -4.78 4.32 24.93
N LYS A 96 -4.34 3.80 26.06
CA LYS A 96 -3.14 4.30 26.76
C LYS A 96 -1.88 3.84 26.00
N ARG A 97 -1.11 4.80 25.45
CA ARG A 97 0.15 4.52 24.73
C ARG A 97 1.08 3.58 25.49
N LYS A 98 1.15 3.71 26.83
CA LYS A 98 1.97 2.84 27.69
C LYS A 98 1.53 1.38 27.60
N ASN A 99 0.22 1.11 27.58
CA ASN A 99 -0.31 -0.25 27.52
C ASN A 99 -0.01 -0.86 26.14
N TYR A 100 -0.26 -0.12 25.06
CA TYR A 100 0.07 -0.53 23.70
C TYR A 100 1.57 -0.88 23.55
N ARG A 101 2.45 0.01 24.01
CA ARG A 101 3.90 -0.26 24.02
C ARG A 101 4.27 -1.51 24.83
N LYS A 102 3.63 -1.73 25.99
CA LYS A 102 3.87 -2.94 26.81
C LYS A 102 3.42 -4.20 26.10
N MET A 103 2.25 -4.16 25.45
CA MET A 103 1.72 -5.26 24.64
C MET A 103 2.68 -5.61 23.51
N MET A 104 3.09 -4.64 22.69
CA MET A 104 4.00 -4.86 21.54
C MET A 104 5.35 -5.42 21.98
N ARG A 105 5.90 -4.94 23.12
CA ARG A 105 7.13 -5.52 23.71
C ARG A 105 6.95 -6.96 24.19
N ARG A 106 5.75 -7.35 24.61
CA ARG A 106 5.48 -8.74 25.00
C ARG A 106 5.38 -9.62 23.76
N LEU A 107 4.65 -9.18 22.72
CA LEU A 107 4.54 -9.87 21.46
C LEU A 107 5.89 -10.03 20.74
N SER A 108 6.77 -9.02 20.79
CA SER A 108 8.11 -9.10 20.15
C SER A 108 9.06 -10.13 20.78
N LYS A 109 8.66 -10.80 21.86
CA LYS A 109 9.40 -11.94 22.40
C LYS A 109 8.98 -13.27 21.79
N GLN A 110 7.84 -13.31 21.10
CA GLN A 110 7.24 -14.52 20.53
C GLN A 110 7.42 -14.59 19.02
N TYR A 111 7.57 -13.44 18.35
CA TYR A 111 7.67 -13.29 16.90
C TYR A 111 9.04 -12.76 16.48
N ASP A 112 9.52 -13.16 15.32
CA ASP A 112 10.72 -12.60 14.69
C ASP A 112 10.44 -11.20 14.13
N TYR A 113 9.24 -11.02 13.54
CA TYR A 113 8.78 -9.76 13.00
C TYR A 113 7.33 -9.47 13.41
N ILE A 114 7.08 -8.20 13.75
CA ILE A 114 5.73 -7.66 13.93
C ILE A 114 5.53 -6.56 12.91
N LEU A 115 4.62 -6.76 11.97
CA LEU A 115 4.24 -5.77 10.96
C LEU A 115 2.97 -5.06 11.42
N ILE A 116 3.01 -3.73 11.52
CA ILE A 116 1.87 -2.93 11.96
C ILE A 116 1.33 -2.14 10.76
N ASP A 117 0.12 -2.47 10.33
CA ASP A 117 -0.62 -1.67 9.35
C ASP A 117 -1.17 -0.43 10.04
N ALA A 118 -0.50 0.71 9.90
CA ALA A 118 -0.88 1.93 10.61
C ALA A 118 -2.10 2.61 9.97
N PRO A 119 -2.88 3.41 10.71
CA PRO A 119 -3.91 4.24 10.11
C PRO A 119 -3.31 5.24 9.11
N ALA A 120 -4.10 5.62 8.11
CA ALA A 120 -3.67 6.57 7.09
C ALA A 120 -3.48 7.98 7.67
N GLY A 121 -2.52 8.71 7.12
CA GLY A 121 -2.27 10.10 7.50
C GLY A 121 -1.48 10.26 8.79
N ILE A 122 -1.54 11.48 9.34
CA ILE A 122 -0.83 11.88 10.56
C ILE A 122 -1.84 12.05 11.68
N GLY A 123 -1.61 11.35 12.77
CA GLY A 123 -2.50 11.40 13.94
C GLY A 123 -1.95 10.58 15.09
N ARG A 124 -2.73 10.49 16.17
CA ARG A 124 -2.30 9.80 17.40
C ARG A 124 -1.93 8.33 17.17
N GLY A 125 -2.62 7.64 16.25
CA GLY A 125 -2.33 6.25 15.90
C GLY A 125 -1.00 6.10 15.20
N SER A 126 -0.83 6.73 14.04
CA SER A 126 0.42 6.72 13.25
C SER A 126 1.61 7.18 14.11
N ASP A 127 1.42 8.25 14.91
CA ASP A 127 2.42 8.76 15.84
C ASP A 127 2.85 7.75 16.88
N THR A 128 1.91 6.99 17.45
CA THR A 128 2.19 5.98 18.47
C THR A 128 2.90 4.77 17.84
N ILE A 129 2.47 4.37 16.66
CA ILE A 129 3.04 3.24 15.92
C ILE A 129 4.47 3.57 15.47
N ILE A 130 4.71 4.73 14.85
CA ILE A 130 6.06 5.17 14.47
C ILE A 130 6.98 5.22 15.70
N ASP A 131 6.50 5.73 16.86
CA ASP A 131 7.30 5.86 18.07
C ASP A 131 7.81 4.52 18.61
N ILE A 132 7.06 3.45 18.47
CA ILE A 132 7.44 2.10 18.95
C ILE A 132 8.18 1.26 17.93
N ALA A 133 8.08 1.58 16.64
CA ALA A 133 8.69 0.81 15.57
C ALA A 133 10.22 0.89 15.60
N ASP A 134 10.88 -0.23 15.25
CA ASP A 134 12.31 -0.29 15.01
C ASP A 134 12.64 0.23 13.61
N ARG A 135 11.79 -0.10 12.61
CA ARG A 135 11.86 0.37 11.23
C ARG A 135 10.53 0.88 10.74
N VAL A 136 10.57 1.79 9.76
CA VAL A 136 9.37 2.36 9.15
C VAL A 136 9.40 2.17 7.63
N ILE A 137 8.33 1.61 7.08
CA ILE A 137 8.09 1.50 5.65
C ILE A 137 7.04 2.54 5.28
N ILE A 138 7.44 3.50 4.45
CA ILE A 138 6.54 4.57 3.98
C ILE A 138 5.98 4.13 2.63
N VAL A 139 4.67 3.88 2.57
CA VAL A 139 4.00 3.44 1.34
C VAL A 139 3.37 4.62 0.63
N SER A 140 3.66 4.75 -0.65
CA SER A 140 3.11 5.79 -1.52
C SER A 140 2.75 5.23 -2.89
N GLN A 141 1.79 5.87 -3.55
CA GLN A 141 1.55 5.69 -4.98
C GLN A 141 2.36 6.72 -5.77
N PRO A 142 2.66 6.47 -7.06
CA PRO A 142 3.44 7.37 -7.91
C PRO A 142 2.61 8.55 -8.44
N PHE A 143 1.90 9.24 -7.54
CA PHE A 143 1.11 10.44 -7.85
C PHE A 143 1.55 11.60 -6.96
N TRP A 144 1.66 12.80 -7.52
CA TRP A 144 2.16 13.99 -6.82
C TRP A 144 1.51 14.24 -5.47
N VAL A 145 0.18 14.03 -5.36
CA VAL A 145 -0.53 14.21 -4.07
C VAL A 145 -0.04 13.20 -3.03
N SER A 146 0.17 11.95 -3.41
CA SER A 146 0.68 10.90 -2.51
C SER A 146 2.14 11.17 -2.13
N LEU A 147 2.97 11.49 -3.12
CA LEU A 147 4.41 11.78 -2.93
C LEU A 147 4.64 13.00 -2.02
N ARG A 148 3.84 14.06 -2.16
CA ARG A 148 3.91 15.22 -1.26
C ARG A 148 3.72 14.83 0.21
N ASN A 149 2.85 13.88 0.48
CA ASN A 149 2.57 13.43 1.84
C ASN A 149 3.69 12.56 2.43
N VAL A 150 4.54 11.95 1.60
CA VAL A 150 5.73 11.21 2.06
C VAL A 150 6.65 12.13 2.87
N GLY A 151 6.95 13.33 2.35
CA GLY A 151 7.79 14.31 3.06
C GLY A 151 7.26 14.65 4.45
N ARG A 152 5.94 14.68 4.64
CA ARG A 152 5.33 14.93 5.95
C ARG A 152 5.50 13.74 6.91
N ILE A 153 5.36 12.51 6.42
CA ILE A 153 5.63 11.31 7.24
C ILE A 153 7.12 11.25 7.62
N MET A 154 8.04 11.54 6.67
CA MET A 154 9.48 11.61 6.96
C MET A 154 9.78 12.62 8.05
N GLN A 155 9.12 13.78 8.04
CA GLN A 155 9.26 14.77 9.11
C GLN A 155 8.84 14.19 10.47
N VAL A 156 7.71 13.47 10.56
CA VAL A 156 7.28 12.80 11.80
C VAL A 156 8.30 11.75 12.26
N CYS A 157 8.87 10.98 11.33
CA CYS A 157 9.95 10.04 11.64
C CYS A 157 11.16 10.76 12.24
N HIS A 158 11.58 11.89 11.68
CA HIS A 158 12.70 12.69 12.19
C HIS A 158 12.41 13.28 13.58
N GLU A 159 11.22 13.84 13.80
CA GLU A 159 10.77 14.34 15.10
C GLU A 159 10.85 13.27 16.19
N LYS A 160 10.55 12.01 15.81
CA LYS A 160 10.64 10.84 16.72
C LYS A 160 12.00 10.14 16.71
N ARG A 161 12.99 10.70 16.00
CA ARG A 161 14.34 10.12 15.83
C ARG A 161 14.34 8.72 15.24
N LYS A 162 13.39 8.43 14.35
CA LYS A 162 13.31 7.21 13.58
C LYS A 162 13.96 7.44 12.21
N PHE A 163 15.22 7.05 12.07
CA PHE A 163 16.01 7.27 10.85
C PHE A 163 16.12 6.01 9.98
N ASP A 164 15.70 4.87 10.51
CA ASP A 164 15.66 3.62 9.76
C ASP A 164 14.28 3.48 9.07
N TYR A 165 14.12 4.23 7.98
CA TYR A 165 12.93 4.17 7.14
C TYR A 165 13.30 4.06 5.67
N ALA A 166 12.38 3.49 4.88
CA ALA A 166 12.49 3.41 3.43
C ALA A 166 11.15 3.65 2.75
N LEU A 167 11.19 4.14 1.52
CA LEU A 167 10.04 4.37 0.66
C LEU A 167 9.69 3.08 -0.11
N VAL A 168 8.41 2.81 -0.27
CA VAL A 168 7.85 1.86 -1.23
C VAL A 168 6.93 2.60 -2.17
N ILE A 169 7.15 2.43 -3.47
CA ILE A 169 6.24 2.91 -4.52
C ILE A 169 5.33 1.75 -4.92
N ASN A 170 4.04 1.87 -4.62
CA ASN A 170 3.04 0.84 -4.88
C ASN A 170 2.09 1.26 -6.01
N GLY A 171 1.67 0.32 -6.83
CA GLY A 171 0.73 0.55 -7.93
C GLY A 171 1.35 1.30 -9.12
N MET A 172 2.64 1.06 -9.39
CA MET A 172 3.31 1.61 -10.56
C MET A 172 2.72 1.00 -11.84
N SER A 173 2.43 1.82 -12.84
CA SER A 173 1.92 1.40 -14.16
C SER A 173 2.76 2.00 -15.30
N GLN A 174 2.66 1.44 -16.49
CA GLN A 174 3.44 1.90 -17.65
C GLN A 174 3.13 3.36 -18.01
N SER A 175 1.86 3.76 -17.94
CA SER A 175 1.44 5.15 -18.22
C SER A 175 2.07 6.14 -17.24
N VAL A 176 2.26 5.76 -15.98
CA VAL A 176 2.88 6.60 -14.96
C VAL A 176 4.39 6.62 -15.12
N CYS A 177 5.04 5.50 -15.46
CA CYS A 177 6.49 5.45 -15.68
C CYS A 177 6.96 6.37 -16.81
N SER A 178 6.13 6.61 -17.83
CA SER A 178 6.47 7.51 -18.92
C SER A 178 6.53 8.99 -18.49
N GLU A 179 5.85 9.35 -17.42
CA GLU A 179 5.75 10.74 -16.93
C GLU A 179 6.59 10.98 -15.67
N LEU A 180 6.86 9.95 -14.87
CA LEU A 180 7.45 10.09 -13.55
C LEU A 180 8.44 8.94 -13.26
N ASP A 181 9.71 9.18 -13.56
CA ASP A 181 10.79 8.22 -13.27
C ASP A 181 11.15 8.18 -11.78
N ILE A 182 11.78 7.09 -11.36
CA ILE A 182 12.14 6.82 -9.97
C ILE A 182 13.11 7.86 -9.40
N ASN A 183 14.09 8.32 -10.18
CA ASN A 183 15.05 9.32 -9.72
C ASN A 183 14.36 10.65 -9.44
N THR A 184 13.40 11.03 -10.29
CA THR A 184 12.55 12.21 -10.07
C THR A 184 11.70 12.05 -8.82
N ILE A 185 11.11 10.88 -8.57
CA ILE A 185 10.36 10.60 -7.33
C ILE A 185 11.27 10.76 -6.12
N MET A 186 12.39 10.05 -6.08
CA MET A 186 13.30 10.04 -4.93
C MET A 186 13.87 11.42 -4.62
N SER A 187 14.31 12.14 -5.65
CA SER A 187 14.83 13.51 -5.49
C SER A 187 13.77 14.49 -5.02
N THR A 188 12.54 14.36 -5.52
CA THR A 188 11.41 15.22 -5.16
C THR A 188 10.98 15.05 -3.70
N VAL A 189 10.84 13.81 -3.24
CA VAL A 189 10.45 13.54 -1.86
C VAL A 189 11.61 13.64 -0.88
N GLY A 190 12.84 13.64 -1.38
CA GLY A 190 14.07 13.66 -0.57
C GLY A 190 14.28 12.37 0.24
N ALA A 191 13.75 11.24 -0.22
CA ALA A 191 13.97 9.95 0.40
C ALA A 191 15.37 9.43 0.06
N GLU A 192 16.06 8.88 1.06
CA GLU A 192 17.42 8.33 0.89
C GLU A 192 17.42 6.83 0.56
N LYS A 193 16.31 6.13 0.87
CA LYS A 193 16.19 4.69 0.68
C LYS A 193 14.90 4.35 -0.04
N LEU A 194 14.98 3.64 -1.15
CA LEU A 194 13.88 2.97 -1.82
C LEU A 194 13.95 1.47 -1.50
N ALA A 195 12.91 0.93 -0.86
CA ALA A 195 12.89 -0.47 -0.48
C ALA A 195 12.42 -1.38 -1.62
N THR A 196 11.37 -0.95 -2.35
CA THR A 196 10.90 -1.66 -3.54
C THR A 196 9.91 -0.83 -4.35
N ILE A 197 9.59 -1.33 -5.55
CA ILE A 197 8.54 -0.83 -6.44
C ILE A 197 7.60 -2.01 -6.70
N ILE A 198 6.30 -1.81 -6.45
CA ILE A 198 5.27 -2.83 -6.72
C ILE A 198 4.43 -2.36 -7.90
N PRO A 199 4.29 -3.17 -8.97
CA PRO A 199 3.44 -2.82 -10.09
C PRO A 199 1.95 -2.89 -9.73
N TYR A 200 1.13 -2.16 -10.47
CA TYR A 200 -0.30 -2.41 -10.48
C TYR A 200 -0.55 -3.79 -11.14
N HIS A 201 -1.27 -4.67 -10.45
CA HIS A 201 -1.56 -6.01 -10.96
C HIS A 201 -2.96 -6.46 -10.56
N GLN A 202 -3.69 -7.06 -11.51
CA GLN A 202 -5.07 -7.47 -11.31
C GLN A 202 -5.22 -8.56 -10.25
N ASP A 203 -4.28 -9.50 -10.17
CA ASP A 203 -4.31 -10.58 -9.17
C ASP A 203 -4.31 -10.03 -7.74
N ILE A 204 -3.52 -8.98 -7.47
CA ILE A 204 -3.53 -8.35 -6.13
C ILE A 204 -4.93 -7.87 -5.77
N ILE A 205 -5.64 -7.27 -6.75
CA ILE A 205 -7.00 -6.78 -6.53
C ILE A 205 -7.97 -7.94 -6.31
N SER A 206 -7.94 -8.96 -7.17
CA SER A 206 -8.82 -10.11 -7.08
C SER A 206 -8.67 -10.86 -5.76
N TYR A 207 -7.43 -11.21 -5.39
CA TYR A 207 -7.17 -11.90 -4.12
C TYR A 207 -7.51 -11.05 -2.89
N THR A 208 -7.34 -9.70 -2.99
CA THR A 208 -7.77 -8.79 -1.92
C THR A 208 -9.27 -8.81 -1.74
N GLN A 209 -10.05 -8.78 -2.83
CA GLN A 209 -11.52 -8.80 -2.78
C GLN A 209 -12.08 -10.15 -2.32
N GLU A 210 -11.36 -11.23 -2.59
CA GLU A 210 -11.72 -12.58 -2.15
C GLU A 210 -11.34 -12.87 -0.68
N GLY A 211 -10.63 -11.97 0.01
CA GLY A 211 -10.12 -12.20 1.37
C GLY A 211 -9.01 -13.26 1.42
N ARG A 212 -8.30 -13.48 0.33
CA ARG A 212 -7.31 -14.54 0.15
C ARG A 212 -5.92 -14.02 -0.20
N LEU A 213 -5.65 -12.73 0.09
CA LEU A 213 -4.40 -12.11 -0.32
C LEU A 213 -3.15 -12.81 0.27
N HIS A 214 -3.27 -13.43 1.44
CA HIS A 214 -2.21 -14.22 2.07
C HIS A 214 -1.84 -15.51 1.31
N GLU A 215 -2.64 -15.92 0.32
CA GLU A 215 -2.35 -17.05 -0.58
C GLU A 215 -1.60 -16.62 -1.84
N LEU A 216 -1.63 -15.32 -2.19
CA LEU A 216 -1.00 -14.80 -3.40
C LEU A 216 0.53 -14.74 -3.24
N ALA A 217 1.23 -15.63 -3.93
CA ALA A 217 2.68 -15.71 -3.89
C ALA A 217 3.30 -16.09 -5.26
N PRO A 218 2.93 -15.46 -6.38
CA PRO A 218 3.56 -15.73 -7.66
C PRO A 218 5.02 -15.25 -7.65
N GLU A 219 5.85 -15.87 -8.47
CA GLU A 219 7.30 -15.59 -8.53
C GLU A 219 7.61 -14.10 -8.78
N TRP A 220 6.83 -13.44 -9.65
CA TRP A 220 7.01 -12.01 -9.92
C TRP A 220 6.81 -11.15 -8.67
N LEU A 221 5.79 -11.44 -7.85
CA LEU A 221 5.53 -10.69 -6.62
C LEU A 221 6.61 -10.94 -5.57
N LEU A 222 7.03 -12.19 -5.39
CA LEU A 222 8.11 -12.54 -4.47
C LEU A 222 9.43 -11.87 -4.88
N THR A 223 9.73 -11.81 -6.17
CA THR A 223 10.91 -11.11 -6.69
C THR A 223 10.84 -9.61 -6.40
N MET A 224 9.67 -8.99 -6.58
CA MET A 224 9.46 -7.56 -6.25
C MET A 224 9.53 -7.31 -4.74
N LEU A 225 9.13 -8.26 -3.90
CA LEU A 225 9.15 -8.13 -2.45
C LEU A 225 10.54 -8.39 -1.85
N ASN A 226 11.43 -9.14 -2.51
CA ASN A 226 12.76 -9.49 -1.99
C ASN A 226 13.58 -8.28 -1.50
N PRO A 227 13.64 -7.13 -2.20
CA PRO A 227 14.33 -5.94 -1.71
C PRO A 227 13.71 -5.40 -0.41
N LEU A 228 12.39 -5.43 -0.30
CA LEU A 228 11.66 -5.01 0.90
C LEU A 228 11.88 -5.99 2.05
N VAL A 229 11.91 -7.30 1.79
CA VAL A 229 12.29 -8.33 2.77
C VAL A 229 13.70 -8.08 3.28
N THR A 230 14.66 -7.79 2.38
CA THR A 230 16.05 -7.46 2.75
C THR A 230 16.10 -6.22 3.64
N PHE A 231 15.40 -5.14 3.27
CA PHE A 231 15.30 -3.95 4.12
C PHE A 231 14.69 -4.28 5.49
N THR A 232 13.62 -5.08 5.50
CA THR A 232 12.95 -5.50 6.73
C THR A 232 13.89 -6.26 7.66
N GLN A 233 14.77 -7.10 7.13
CA GLN A 233 15.73 -7.90 7.90
C GLN A 233 16.96 -7.10 8.35
N THR A 234 17.51 -6.26 7.48
CA THR A 234 18.83 -5.66 7.65
C THR A 234 18.83 -4.15 7.90
N GLY A 235 17.75 -3.44 7.53
CA GLY A 235 17.70 -1.98 7.45
C GLY A 235 18.43 -1.39 6.25
N MET A 236 18.99 -2.23 5.38
CA MET A 236 19.71 -1.80 4.18
C MET A 236 18.79 -1.87 2.96
N ALA A 237 18.69 -0.76 2.22
CA ALA A 237 18.05 -0.75 0.92
C ALA A 237 19.02 -1.25 -0.15
N ILE A 238 18.50 -1.88 -1.19
CA ILE A 238 19.26 -2.25 -2.37
C ILE A 238 19.54 -0.99 -3.20
N ASP A 239 20.59 -0.99 -4.00
CA ASP A 239 20.92 0.09 -4.92
C ASP A 239 19.76 0.40 -5.89
N GLU A 240 19.42 1.69 -6.03
CA GLU A 240 18.27 2.15 -6.82
C GLU A 240 18.35 1.74 -8.29
N ASN A 241 19.53 1.75 -8.91
CA ASN A 241 19.72 1.34 -10.31
C ASN A 241 19.40 -0.15 -10.48
N ARG A 242 19.80 -0.97 -9.51
CA ARG A 242 19.49 -2.40 -9.51
C ARG A 242 18.00 -2.66 -9.32
N LEU A 243 17.33 -1.90 -8.48
CA LEU A 243 15.87 -1.97 -8.31
C LEU A 243 15.14 -1.58 -9.58
N THR A 244 15.52 -0.47 -10.20
CA THR A 244 14.93 0.01 -11.46
C THR A 244 15.10 -1.01 -12.57
N HIS A 245 16.31 -1.55 -12.75
CA HIS A 245 16.58 -2.58 -13.75
C HIS A 245 15.77 -3.88 -13.51
N THR A 246 15.63 -4.31 -12.25
CA THR A 246 14.79 -5.47 -11.90
C THR A 246 13.33 -5.19 -12.20
N TYR A 247 12.86 -3.99 -11.88
CA TYR A 247 11.51 -3.54 -12.16
C TYR A 247 11.22 -3.51 -13.67
N ASP A 248 12.08 -2.88 -14.46
CA ASP A 248 11.91 -2.75 -15.91
C ASP A 248 11.83 -4.12 -16.60
N ASN A 249 12.70 -5.06 -16.23
CA ASN A 249 12.70 -6.41 -16.78
C ASN A 249 11.44 -7.20 -16.45
N LEU A 250 10.99 -7.15 -15.20
CA LEU A 250 9.79 -7.86 -14.76
C LEU A 250 8.52 -7.17 -15.25
N PHE A 251 8.51 -5.84 -15.31
CA PHE A 251 7.38 -5.08 -15.81
C PHE A 251 7.10 -5.39 -17.28
N THR A 252 8.13 -5.51 -18.10
CA THR A 252 7.99 -5.93 -19.50
C THR A 252 7.36 -7.33 -19.58
N SER A 253 7.86 -8.29 -18.80
CA SER A 253 7.35 -9.67 -18.81
C SER A 253 5.91 -9.79 -18.27
N VAL A 254 5.56 -9.04 -17.24
CA VAL A 254 4.22 -9.03 -16.62
C VAL A 254 3.18 -8.38 -17.55
N ILE A 255 3.54 -7.28 -18.23
CA ILE A 255 2.65 -6.61 -19.19
C ILE A 255 2.41 -7.47 -20.41
N ASP A 256 3.42 -8.13 -20.93
CA ASP A 256 3.26 -9.01 -22.10
C ASP A 256 2.34 -10.18 -21.76
N SER A 257 2.40 -10.74 -20.55
CA SER A 257 1.45 -11.77 -20.11
C SER A 257 0.01 -11.25 -19.98
N GLN A 258 -0.19 -10.05 -19.44
CA GLN A 258 -1.53 -9.44 -19.32
C GLN A 258 -2.15 -9.09 -20.68
N LYS A 259 -1.34 -8.63 -21.65
CA LYS A 259 -1.81 -8.39 -23.01
C LYS A 259 -2.26 -9.69 -23.69
N VAL A 260 -1.57 -10.78 -23.47
CA VAL A 260 -1.93 -12.09 -24.03
C VAL A 260 -3.25 -12.60 -23.44
N GLU A 261 -3.51 -12.37 -22.15
CA GLU A 261 -4.76 -12.75 -21.50
C GLU A 261 -5.94 -11.87 -21.93
N SER A 262 -5.75 -10.54 -22.05
CA SER A 262 -6.79 -9.65 -22.53
C SER A 262 -7.19 -9.95 -23.98
N VAL A 263 -6.24 -10.26 -24.86
CA VAL A 263 -6.51 -10.65 -26.23
C VAL A 263 -7.28 -11.99 -26.30
N LYS A 264 -6.96 -12.95 -25.42
CA LYS A 264 -7.72 -14.21 -25.34
C LYS A 264 -9.16 -14.00 -24.86
N THR A 265 -9.36 -13.10 -23.88
CA THR A 265 -10.69 -12.78 -23.36
C THR A 265 -11.53 -12.05 -24.41
N ASP A 266 -10.95 -11.09 -25.13
CA ASP A 266 -11.63 -10.38 -26.22
C ASP A 266 -11.97 -11.32 -27.38
N THR A 267 -11.08 -12.25 -27.72
CA THR A 267 -11.34 -13.27 -28.78
C THR A 267 -12.47 -14.22 -28.35
N MET A 268 -12.51 -14.66 -27.09
CA MET A 268 -13.61 -15.49 -26.57
C MET A 268 -14.94 -14.73 -26.50
N LEU A 269 -14.93 -13.43 -26.19
CA LEU A 269 -16.13 -12.59 -26.21
C LEU A 269 -16.63 -12.37 -27.64
N GLU A 270 -15.74 -12.19 -28.62
CA GLU A 270 -16.10 -12.08 -30.02
C GLU A 270 -16.63 -13.41 -30.63
N GLU A 271 -16.10 -14.55 -30.19
CA GLU A 271 -16.61 -15.87 -30.61
C GLU A 271 -17.99 -16.15 -30.01
N ASN A 272 -18.22 -15.86 -28.74
CA ASN A 272 -19.52 -15.98 -28.07
C ASN A 272 -20.59 -15.04 -28.72
N CYS A 273 -20.20 -13.78 -29.04
CA CYS A 273 -21.09 -12.86 -29.73
C CYS A 273 -21.44 -13.33 -31.17
N LYS A 274 -20.59 -14.11 -31.84
CA LYS A 274 -20.89 -14.71 -33.14
C LYS A 274 -21.84 -15.89 -33.02
N GLU A 275 -21.73 -16.71 -32.00
CA GLU A 275 -22.66 -17.79 -31.70
C GLU A 275 -24.04 -17.27 -31.31
N ASP A 276 -24.16 -16.22 -30.51
CA ASP A 276 -25.43 -15.57 -30.16
C ASP A 276 -26.13 -14.93 -31.38
N ASN A 277 -25.37 -14.34 -32.30
CA ASN A 277 -25.93 -13.80 -33.56
C ASN A 277 -26.43 -14.89 -34.50
N ILE A 278 -25.86 -16.09 -34.49
CA ILE A 278 -26.37 -17.25 -35.27
C ILE A 278 -27.67 -17.77 -34.66
N ILE A 279 -27.83 -17.71 -33.34
CA ILE A 279 -29.06 -18.10 -32.64
C ILE A 279 -30.18 -17.08 -32.88
N GLN A 280 -29.88 -15.77 -32.90
CA GLN A 280 -30.87 -14.72 -33.19
C GLN A 280 -31.33 -14.72 -34.61
N SER A 281 -30.46 -14.99 -35.61
CA SER A 281 -30.88 -15.07 -37.04
C SER A 281 -31.81 -16.25 -37.33
N ASN A 282 -31.87 -17.24 -36.45
CA ASN A 282 -32.82 -18.36 -36.59
C ASN A 282 -34.15 -18.12 -35.84
N CYS A 283 -34.28 -17.06 -35.04
CA CYS A 283 -35.52 -16.70 -34.33
C CYS A 283 -36.36 -15.59 -34.98
N GLU A 284 -35.84 -14.86 -35.96
CA GLU A 284 -36.55 -13.72 -36.60
C GLU A 284 -37.57 -14.09 -37.64
N ASN A 285 -37.90 -15.40 -37.82
CA ASN A 285 -38.95 -15.83 -38.75
C ASN A 285 -40.31 -16.10 -38.08
N THR A 286 -40.57 -15.66 -36.87
CA THR A 286 -41.90 -15.75 -36.27
C THR A 286 -42.23 -14.50 -35.42
N THR A 287 -43.32 -13.82 -35.88
CA THR A 287 -44.14 -12.85 -35.19
C THR A 287 -43.70 -11.38 -35.16
N SER A 288 -44.32 -10.64 -36.09
CA SER A 288 -44.71 -9.22 -35.98
C SER A 288 -45.71 -8.98 -34.83
N ASN A 289 -45.46 -8.00 -33.93
CA ASN A 289 -46.37 -6.91 -33.51
C ASN A 289 -46.05 -6.29 -32.15
N HIS A 290 -46.10 -4.92 -32.14
CA HIS A 290 -46.41 -3.99 -31.07
C HIS A 290 -45.40 -3.76 -29.91
N HIS A 291 -44.86 -2.64 -29.69
CA HIS A 291 -45.35 -1.33 -29.27
C HIS A 291 -44.19 -0.35 -28.99
N ALA A 292 -44.42 0.90 -29.33
CA ALA A 292 -43.56 2.04 -29.06
C ALA A 292 -43.57 2.39 -27.55
N TYR A 293 -42.41 2.72 -26.99
CA TYR A 293 -42.27 3.54 -25.81
C TYR A 293 -40.99 4.41 -25.87
N ASP A 294 -41.23 5.66 -26.03
CA ASP A 294 -40.77 6.92 -25.44
C ASP A 294 -39.24 7.20 -25.34
N ASP A 295 -38.81 8.05 -26.31
CA ASP A 295 -37.55 8.79 -26.37
C ASP A 295 -37.67 10.11 -25.56
N SER A 296 -37.36 10.12 -24.24
CA SER A 296 -37.32 11.35 -23.48
C SER A 296 -36.24 11.51 -22.40
N TYR A 297 -35.09 10.83 -22.54
CA TYR A 297 -33.98 11.05 -21.61
C TYR A 297 -32.60 11.15 -22.29
N ARG A 298 -32.50 11.96 -23.35
CA ARG A 298 -31.20 12.34 -23.94
C ARG A 298 -31.20 13.77 -24.42
N LYS A 299 -31.17 14.72 -23.47
CA LYS A 299 -30.75 16.12 -23.71
C LYS A 299 -30.52 16.78 -22.36
N ASN A 300 -29.26 16.83 -21.89
CA ASN A 300 -28.71 17.84 -20.97
C ASN A 300 -27.31 17.44 -20.49
N TYR A 301 -26.35 17.34 -21.38
CA TYR A 301 -24.92 17.37 -21.04
C TYR A 301 -24.09 17.73 -22.28
N ASP A 302 -24.35 18.89 -22.85
CA ASP A 302 -23.39 19.57 -23.75
C ASP A 302 -23.67 21.07 -23.66
N GLU A 303 -22.84 21.74 -22.87
CA GLU A 303 -22.52 23.16 -22.96
C GLU A 303 -21.79 23.60 -21.69
N ARG A 304 -20.49 23.31 -21.59
CA ARG A 304 -19.49 24.11 -20.85
C ARG A 304 -18.07 23.61 -21.15
N GLU A 305 -17.63 23.85 -22.37
CA GLU A 305 -16.19 23.89 -22.68
C GLU A 305 -15.95 25.16 -23.52
N SER A 306 -15.33 26.13 -22.90
CA SER A 306 -14.38 27.02 -23.60
C SER A 306 -13.66 27.90 -22.60
N ASN A 307 -12.35 27.93 -22.72
CA ASN A 307 -11.36 28.81 -22.09
C ASN A 307 -10.67 28.27 -20.81
N ASP A 308 -9.68 27.41 -21.00
CA ASP A 308 -8.46 27.50 -20.21
C ASP A 308 -7.24 27.05 -21.05
N ASN A 309 -6.29 27.97 -21.19
CA ASN A 309 -5.00 27.73 -21.82
C ASN A 309 -4.23 26.61 -21.06
N PRO A 310 -3.49 25.73 -21.74
CA PRO A 310 -2.70 24.71 -21.07
C PRO A 310 -1.51 25.37 -20.36
N VAL A 311 -1.61 25.44 -19.03
CA VAL A 311 -0.47 25.76 -18.18
C VAL A 311 0.50 24.58 -18.27
N THR A 312 1.67 24.78 -18.84
CA THR A 312 2.69 23.74 -19.00
C THR A 312 3.04 23.10 -17.63
N SER A 313 3.20 21.78 -17.60
CA SER A 313 3.46 20.95 -16.41
C SER A 313 4.62 21.47 -15.52
N SER A 314 5.60 22.17 -16.09
CA SER A 314 6.74 22.73 -15.37
C SER A 314 6.40 23.86 -14.40
N THR A 315 5.42 24.70 -14.73
CA THR A 315 5.03 25.85 -13.89
C THR A 315 4.22 25.41 -12.66
N TRP A 316 3.45 24.34 -12.79
CA TRP A 316 2.69 23.75 -11.71
C TRP A 316 3.60 23.04 -10.69
N MET A 317 4.61 22.33 -11.18
CA MET A 317 5.65 21.68 -10.36
C MET A 317 6.39 22.67 -9.46
N HIS A 318 6.81 23.82 -10.00
CA HIS A 318 7.52 24.85 -9.23
C HIS A 318 6.68 25.46 -8.09
N ARG A 319 5.37 25.61 -8.28
CA ARG A 319 4.48 26.13 -7.24
C ARG A 319 4.19 25.14 -6.11
N MET A 320 4.16 23.85 -6.40
CA MET A 320 3.86 22.81 -5.37
C MET A 320 5.08 22.37 -4.56
N LEU A 321 6.27 22.41 -5.15
CA LEU A 321 7.49 21.85 -4.55
C LEU A 321 8.36 22.90 -3.85
N SER A 322 8.14 24.17 -4.12
CA SER A 322 8.88 25.29 -3.49
C SER A 322 8.88 25.25 -1.94
N PRO A 323 7.79 24.91 -1.25
CA PRO A 323 7.81 24.81 0.21
C PRO A 323 8.63 23.62 0.74
N ILE A 324 8.70 22.53 -0.02
CA ILE A 324 9.38 21.28 0.40
C ILE A 324 10.88 21.42 0.23
N SER A 325 11.33 21.99 -0.88
CA SER A 325 12.75 22.24 -1.13
C SER A 325 13.33 23.26 -0.16
N GLN A 326 12.57 24.28 0.24
CA GLN A 326 12.98 25.26 1.26
C GLN A 326 13.10 24.64 2.66
N LEU A 327 12.23 23.69 3.02
CA LEU A 327 12.32 22.97 4.30
C LEU A 327 13.54 22.04 4.34
N LEU A 328 13.85 21.35 3.26
CA LEU A 328 15.00 20.45 3.16
C LEU A 328 16.33 21.22 3.14
N HIS A 329 16.39 22.37 2.47
CA HIS A 329 17.56 23.27 2.53
C HIS A 329 17.79 23.81 3.94
N LYS A 330 16.75 24.17 4.66
CA LYS A 330 16.84 24.62 6.05
C LYS A 330 17.34 23.52 7.00
N GLN A 331 16.98 22.26 6.74
CA GLN A 331 17.47 21.13 7.55
C GLN A 331 18.93 20.76 7.23
N LYS A 332 19.36 20.83 5.97
CA LYS A 332 20.78 20.63 5.62
C LYS A 332 21.68 21.70 6.26
N SER A 333 21.24 22.95 6.28
CA SER A 333 22.01 24.05 6.95
C SER A 333 22.08 23.91 8.46
N MET A 334 21.06 23.34 9.14
CA MET A 334 21.12 23.08 10.58
C MET A 334 22.06 21.91 10.93
N LYS A 335 22.17 20.86 10.11
CA LYS A 335 23.17 19.79 10.33
C LYS A 335 24.61 20.29 10.28
N TRP A 336 24.92 21.24 9.39
CA TRP A 336 26.26 21.83 9.28
C TRP A 336 26.61 22.74 10.47
N SER A 337 25.68 23.50 11.00
CA SER A 337 25.93 24.39 12.14
C SER A 337 26.16 23.65 13.47
N HIS A 338 25.64 22.44 13.63
CA HIS A 338 25.92 21.60 14.81
C HIS A 338 27.25 20.84 14.73
N LEU A 339 27.77 20.57 13.53
CA LEU A 339 29.09 19.94 13.35
C LEU A 339 30.25 20.91 13.54
N VAL A 340 30.06 22.20 13.26
CA VAL A 340 31.08 23.25 13.41
C VAL A 340 31.25 23.75 14.85
N ARG A 341 30.27 23.49 15.74
CA ARG A 341 30.35 23.90 17.17
C ARG A 341 30.95 22.81 18.11
N ARG A 342 31.46 21.69 17.55
CA ARG A 342 32.16 20.63 18.31
C ARG A 342 33.61 20.41 17.86
N ARG A 343 34.26 21.47 17.37
CA ARG A 343 35.73 21.53 17.27
C ARG A 343 36.27 22.69 18.08
#